data_0bbcc6ff0e21d8724462457b77f9ba4a
#
_entry.id   0bbcc6ff0e21d8724462457b77f9ba4a
#
_cell.length_a   1.000
_cell.length_b   1.000
_cell.length_c   1.000
_cell.angle_alpha   90.00
_cell.angle_beta   90.00
_cell.angle_gamma   90.00
#
_symmetry.space_group_name_H-M   'P 1'
#
loop_
_entity.id
_entity.type
_entity.pdbx_description
1 polymer ?
#
loop_
_entity_poly.entity_id
_entity_poly.type
_entity_poly.pdbx_seq_one_letter_code
_entity_poly.pdbx_strand_id
1 'polypeptide(L)'
;MDSLLAYITLAMILFSIGFLGVVSRKNIFVIYMSIELMLNAINLIFVSLGRYYESMQPQVIAMIIIAIAAAEAAVFLSLIVVLYRRKKSLNSDIFTILSQKDSHE
;
A
#
# COMPACT_ATOMS: atom_id res chain seq x y z
N MET A 1 8.94 -22.38 18.47
CA MET A 1 9.22 -21.10 19.11
C MET A 1 10.27 -20.28 18.37
N ASP A 2 11.37 -20.93 17.98
CA ASP A 2 12.42 -20.22 17.23
C ASP A 2 11.94 -19.69 15.88
N SER A 3 11.07 -20.46 15.19
CA SER A 3 10.53 -20.00 13.92
C SER A 3 9.55 -18.84 14.09
N LEU A 4 8.75 -18.83 15.17
CA LEU A 4 7.87 -17.72 15.48
C LEU A 4 8.67 -16.45 15.72
N LEU A 5 9.75 -16.55 16.51
CA LEU A 5 10.62 -15.40 16.77
C LEU A 5 11.26 -14.89 15.48
N ALA A 6 11.70 -15.81 14.62
CA ALA A 6 12.28 -15.43 13.33
C ALA A 6 11.29 -14.68 12.46
N TYR A 7 10.05 -15.15 12.36
CA TYR A 7 9.02 -14.48 11.54
C TYR A 7 8.64 -13.12 12.11
N ILE A 8 8.51 -13.01 13.43
CA ILE A 8 8.20 -11.72 14.06
C ILE A 8 9.34 -10.74 13.85
N THR A 9 10.58 -11.19 13.98
CA THR A 9 11.75 -10.35 13.73
C THR A 9 11.76 -9.85 12.29
N LEU A 10 11.50 -10.73 11.32
CA LEU A 10 11.41 -10.34 9.92
C LEU A 10 10.29 -9.33 9.71
N ALA A 11 9.13 -9.55 10.32
CA ALA A 11 8.00 -8.63 10.21
C ALA A 11 8.34 -7.25 10.78
N MET A 12 9.05 -7.20 11.90
CA MET A 12 9.48 -5.94 12.50
C MET A 12 10.43 -5.18 11.58
N ILE A 13 11.35 -5.90 10.93
CA ILE A 13 12.28 -5.29 9.97
C ILE A 13 11.50 -4.74 8.76
N LEU A 14 10.59 -5.53 8.21
CA LEU A 14 9.78 -5.09 7.06
C LEU A 14 8.92 -3.88 7.41
N PHE A 15 8.30 -3.90 8.58
CA PHE A 15 7.48 -2.78 9.04
C PHE A 15 8.32 -1.51 9.18
N SER A 16 9.51 -1.63 9.75
CA SER A 16 10.43 -0.50 9.91
C SER A 16 10.85 0.09 8.57
N ILE A 17 11.17 -0.77 7.60
CA ILE A 17 11.53 -0.32 6.25
C ILE A 17 10.36 0.41 5.61
N GLY A 18 9.15 -0.14 5.72
CA GLY A 18 7.95 0.51 5.19
C GLY A 18 7.68 1.85 5.85
N PHE A 19 7.81 1.91 7.17
CA PHE A 19 7.62 3.15 7.92
C PHE A 19 8.59 4.24 7.46
N LEU A 20 9.86 3.89 7.28
CA LEU A 20 10.86 4.83 6.77
C LEU A 20 10.49 5.34 5.38
N GLY A 21 9.96 4.46 4.54
CA GLY A 21 9.49 4.86 3.21
C GLY A 21 8.36 5.86 3.26
N VAL A 22 7.40 5.66 4.17
CA VAL A 22 6.26 6.58 4.32
C VAL A 22 6.72 7.97 4.75
N VAL A 23 7.63 8.06 5.72
CA VAL A 23 8.01 9.35 6.29
C VAL A 23 9.08 10.07 5.48
N SER A 24 9.83 9.36 4.62
CA SER A 24 10.98 9.94 3.92
C SER A 24 10.72 10.27 2.46
N ARG A 25 9.65 9.75 1.85
CA ARG A 25 9.39 9.91 0.42
C ARG A 25 8.17 10.80 0.17
N LYS A 26 8.24 11.57 -0.93
CA LYS A 26 7.16 12.46 -1.35
C LYS A 26 6.33 11.85 -2.49
N ASN A 27 6.89 10.87 -3.21
CA ASN A 27 6.20 10.20 -4.30
C ASN A 27 5.08 9.33 -3.77
N ILE A 28 3.85 9.57 -4.24
CA ILE A 28 2.66 8.86 -3.76
C ILE A 28 2.75 7.34 -4.01
N PHE A 29 3.37 6.93 -5.12
CA PHE A 29 3.53 5.51 -5.42
C PHE A 29 4.48 4.83 -4.43
N VAL A 30 5.56 5.51 -4.06
CA VAL A 30 6.51 5.00 -3.07
C VAL A 30 5.85 4.94 -1.70
N ILE A 31 5.09 5.95 -1.33
CA ILE A 31 4.34 5.97 -0.06
C ILE A 31 3.36 4.81 -0.03
N TYR A 32 2.61 4.58 -1.10
CA TYR A 32 1.67 3.46 -1.16
C TYR A 32 2.38 2.12 -1.03
N MET A 33 3.47 1.92 -1.78
CA MET A 33 4.23 0.66 -1.69
C MET A 33 4.79 0.46 -0.30
N SER A 34 5.19 1.52 0.37
CA SER A 34 5.69 1.47 1.74
C SER A 34 4.59 1.07 2.73
N ILE A 35 3.38 1.61 2.56
CA ILE A 35 2.21 1.22 3.35
C ILE A 35 1.88 -0.26 3.10
N GLU A 36 1.95 -0.70 1.86
CA GLU A 36 1.71 -2.11 1.51
C GLU A 36 2.71 -3.02 2.20
N LEU A 37 3.96 -2.60 2.25
CA LEU A 37 5.01 -3.36 2.95
C LEU A 37 4.72 -3.45 4.45
N MET A 38 4.25 -2.35 5.06
CA MET A 38 3.85 -2.35 6.47
C MET A 38 2.68 -3.29 6.71
N LEU A 39 1.69 -3.29 5.83
CA LEU A 39 0.53 -4.18 5.95
C LEU A 39 0.93 -5.64 5.76
N ASN A 40 1.85 -5.93 4.85
CA ASN A 40 2.39 -7.27 4.67
C ASN A 40 3.12 -7.74 5.93
N ALA A 41 3.84 -6.85 6.59
CA ALA A 41 4.50 -7.17 7.86
C ALA A 41 3.47 -7.54 8.94
N ILE A 42 2.36 -6.80 9.04
CA ILE A 42 1.28 -7.09 9.97
C ILE A 42 0.65 -8.44 9.64
N ASN A 43 0.42 -8.73 8.37
CA ASN A 43 -0.12 -10.01 7.93
C ASN A 43 0.81 -11.16 8.30
N LEU A 44 2.11 -10.97 8.15
CA LEU A 44 3.10 -11.97 8.52
C LEU A 44 3.04 -12.28 10.03
N ILE A 45 2.90 -11.26 10.87
CA ILE A 45 2.73 -11.44 12.31
C ILE A 45 1.47 -12.23 12.60
N PHE A 46 0.36 -11.86 11.95
CA PHE A 46 -0.92 -12.52 12.14
C PHE A 46 -0.86 -14.00 11.78
N VAL A 47 -0.28 -14.32 10.63
CA VAL A 47 -0.12 -15.71 10.18
C VAL A 47 0.77 -16.49 11.14
N SER A 48 1.88 -15.90 11.56
CA SER A 48 2.84 -16.55 12.44
C SER A 48 2.22 -16.89 13.80
N LEU A 49 1.45 -15.97 14.35
CA LEU A 49 0.75 -16.20 15.62
C LEU A 49 -0.35 -17.25 15.48
N GLY A 50 -1.13 -17.18 14.39
CA GLY A 50 -2.17 -18.15 14.13
C GLY A 50 -1.62 -19.57 14.02
N ARG A 51 -0.49 -19.71 13.34
CA ARG A 51 0.18 -21.00 13.18
C ARG A 51 0.77 -21.50 14.51
N TYR A 52 1.39 -20.59 15.26
CA TYR A 52 2.03 -20.95 16.53
C TYR A 52 1.01 -21.48 17.53
N TYR A 53 -0.14 -20.82 17.64
CA TYR A 53 -1.18 -21.23 18.58
C TYR A 53 -2.11 -22.30 18.02
N GLU A 54 -1.91 -22.70 16.77
CA GLU A 54 -2.77 -23.68 16.08
C GLU A 54 -4.24 -23.30 16.14
N SER A 55 -4.52 -22.01 16.21
CA SER A 55 -5.88 -21.50 16.37
C SER A 55 -6.68 -21.47 15.07
N MET A 56 -6.00 -21.53 13.91
CA MET A 56 -6.65 -21.48 12.60
C MET A 56 -5.95 -22.44 11.65
N GLN A 57 -6.75 -23.03 10.74
CA GLN A 57 -6.19 -23.86 9.69
C GLN A 57 -5.45 -23.02 8.66
N PRO A 58 -4.37 -23.53 8.06
CA PRO A 58 -3.59 -22.76 7.08
C PRO A 58 -4.42 -22.27 5.90
N GLN A 59 -5.40 -23.04 5.45
CA GLN A 59 -6.26 -22.65 4.33
C GLN A 59 -7.10 -21.41 4.67
N VAL A 60 -7.62 -21.34 5.89
CA VAL A 60 -8.41 -20.19 6.35
C VAL A 60 -7.54 -18.94 6.42
N ILE A 61 -6.34 -19.09 6.96
CA ILE A 61 -5.37 -17.98 7.04
C ILE A 61 -5.03 -17.47 5.64
N ALA A 62 -4.76 -18.38 4.70
CA ALA A 62 -4.44 -18.01 3.32
C ALA A 62 -5.59 -17.27 2.67
N MET A 63 -6.83 -17.72 2.88
CA MET A 63 -8.01 -17.06 2.32
C MET A 63 -8.18 -15.64 2.87
N ILE A 64 -7.97 -15.45 4.15
CA ILE A 64 -8.04 -14.13 4.79
C ILE A 64 -6.99 -13.19 4.20
N ILE A 65 -5.76 -13.66 4.03
CA ILE A 65 -4.67 -12.87 3.46
C ILE A 65 -4.99 -12.46 2.03
N ILE A 66 -5.48 -13.39 1.23
CA ILE A 66 -5.85 -13.10 -0.16
C ILE A 66 -6.98 -12.06 -0.21
N ALA A 67 -7.98 -12.20 0.65
CA ALA A 67 -9.10 -11.25 0.70
C ALA A 67 -8.62 -9.84 1.09
N ILE A 68 -7.75 -9.74 2.08
CA ILE A 68 -7.17 -8.47 2.51
C ILE A 68 -6.34 -7.86 1.38
N ALA A 69 -5.49 -8.66 0.73
CA ALA A 69 -4.65 -8.17 -0.37
C ALA A 69 -5.50 -7.68 -1.54
N ALA A 70 -6.57 -8.40 -1.87
CA ALA A 70 -7.47 -8.00 -2.94
C ALA A 70 -8.18 -6.68 -2.59
N ALA A 71 -8.64 -6.52 -1.36
CA ALA A 71 -9.31 -5.30 -0.91
C ALA A 71 -8.34 -4.10 -0.96
N GLU A 72 -7.12 -4.29 -0.52
CA GLU A 72 -6.09 -3.25 -0.56
C GLU A 72 -5.77 -2.85 -1.99
N ALA A 73 -5.62 -3.82 -2.89
CA ALA A 73 -5.35 -3.56 -4.29
C ALA A 73 -6.50 -2.79 -4.95
N ALA A 74 -7.74 -3.12 -4.63
CA ALA A 74 -8.91 -2.44 -5.17
C ALA A 74 -8.96 -0.98 -4.71
N VAL A 75 -8.73 -0.73 -3.43
CA VAL A 75 -8.70 0.63 -2.88
C VAL A 75 -7.58 1.45 -3.54
N PHE A 76 -6.41 0.86 -3.69
CA PHE A 76 -5.27 1.53 -4.30
C PHE A 76 -5.54 1.86 -5.77
N LEU A 77 -6.08 0.90 -6.52
CA LEU A 77 -6.40 1.14 -7.92
C LEU A 77 -7.42 2.27 -8.06
N SER A 78 -8.43 2.29 -7.21
CA SER A 78 -9.43 3.36 -7.18
C SER A 78 -8.77 4.71 -6.91
N LEU A 79 -7.86 4.76 -5.95
CA LEU A 79 -7.14 5.98 -5.60
C LEU A 79 -6.28 6.47 -6.77
N ILE A 80 -5.56 5.57 -7.44
CA ILE A 80 -4.74 5.91 -8.60
C ILE A 80 -5.61 6.49 -9.71
N VAL A 81 -6.75 5.88 -9.99
CA VAL A 81 -7.65 6.36 -11.05
C VAL A 81 -8.15 7.77 -10.72
N VAL A 82 -8.55 8.02 -9.48
CA VAL A 82 -9.04 9.34 -9.06
C VAL A 82 -7.92 10.38 -9.17
N LEU A 83 -6.72 10.07 -8.71
CA LEU A 83 -5.59 10.98 -8.78
C LEU A 83 -5.18 11.27 -10.21
N TYR A 84 -5.19 10.25 -11.07
CA TYR A 84 -4.85 10.42 -12.48
C TYR A 84 -5.85 11.34 -13.18
N ARG A 85 -7.14 11.12 -12.94
CA ARG A 85 -8.19 11.97 -13.53
C ARG A 85 -8.07 13.40 -13.06
N ARG A 86 -7.77 13.61 -11.79
CA ARG A 86 -7.60 14.94 -11.22
C ARG A 86 -6.43 15.67 -11.85
N LYS A 87 -5.29 15.01 -11.98
CA LYS A 87 -4.11 15.58 -12.61
C LYS A 87 -4.35 15.91 -14.06
N LYS A 88 -5.02 15.03 -14.80
CA LYS A 88 -5.36 15.25 -16.20
C LYS A 88 -6.30 16.45 -16.35
N SER A 89 -7.31 16.54 -15.51
CA SER A 89 -8.26 17.68 -15.53
C SER A 89 -7.54 18.98 -15.23
N LEU A 90 -6.68 19.02 -14.23
CA LEU A 90 -5.91 20.20 -13.87
C LEU A 90 -4.99 20.63 -15.00
N ASN A 91 -4.31 19.70 -15.66
CA ASN A 91 -3.44 19.99 -16.79
C ASN A 91 -4.24 20.56 -17.97
N SER A 92 -5.43 20.03 -18.23
CA SER A 92 -6.32 20.56 -19.27
C SER A 92 -6.76 21.97 -18.98
N ASP A 93 -7.10 22.26 -17.73
CA ASP A 93 -7.51 23.60 -17.31
C ASP A 93 -6.38 24.61 -17.50
N ILE A 94 -5.17 24.24 -17.10
CA ILE A 94 -3.99 25.09 -17.28
C ILE A 94 -3.73 25.35 -18.76
N PHE A 95 -3.82 24.33 -19.59
CA PHE A 95 -3.62 24.45 -21.04
C PHE A 95 -4.66 25.40 -21.65
N THR A 96 -5.91 25.30 -21.25
CA THR A 96 -6.99 26.15 -21.73
C THR A 96 -6.73 27.61 -21.36
N ILE A 97 -6.30 27.87 -20.12
CA ILE A 97 -5.98 29.24 -19.67
C ILE A 97 -4.84 29.84 -20.49
N LEU A 98 -3.79 29.07 -20.73
CA LEU A 98 -2.64 29.53 -21.52
C LEU A 98 -3.04 29.79 -22.95
N SER A 99 -3.88 28.95 -23.54
CA SER A 99 -4.37 29.14 -24.90
C SER A 99 -5.20 30.43 -25.03
N GLN A 100 -6.07 30.72 -24.06
CA GLN A 100 -6.87 31.93 -24.02
C GLN A 100 -6.00 33.18 -23.91
N LYS A 101 -4.96 33.11 -23.07
CA LYS A 101 -4.03 34.22 -22.90
C LYS A 101 -3.32 34.53 -24.20
N ASP A 102 -2.85 33.54 -24.93
CA ASP A 102 -2.18 33.73 -26.22
C ASP A 102 -3.11 34.36 -27.25
N SER A 103 -4.39 34.00 -27.25
CA SER A 103 -5.35 34.53 -28.23
C SER A 103 -5.69 36.00 -28.01
N HIS A 104 -5.43 36.54 -26.82
CA HIS A 104 -5.67 37.95 -26.51
C HIS A 104 -4.44 38.85 -26.76
N GLU A 105 -3.31 38.26 -27.00
CA GLU A 105 -2.10 38.96 -27.35
C GLU A 105 -1.99 39.14 -28.88
#